data_cc06cce222422e24e8091f719de9864c
#
_entry.id   cc06cce222422e24e8091f719de9864c
#
_cell.length_a   1.000
_cell.length_b   1.000
_cell.length_c   1.000
_cell.angle_alpha   90.00
_cell.angle_beta   90.00
_cell.angle_gamma   90.00
#
_symmetry.space_group_name_H-M   'P 1'
#
loop_
_entity.id
_entity.type
_entity.pdbx_description
1 polymer ?
#
loop_
_entity_poly.entity_id
_entity_poly.type
_entity_poly.pdbx_seq_one_letter_code
_entity_poly.pdbx_strand_id
1 'polypeptide(L)'
;YGLNHLARLQPGERVLIHGAAGGVGLAAVQIAAHLGLEVYATAGAPEKHRFLRQLGVRHIFSSRALSFVDEVMKATDGQGVDCVLNSLAGEAISAGLSLLKPFGRFIELGKRDFYDDTPMRLRPFSNNLSYFGVDVDQMLIHQPALSRALFAELMDLFTQRKLVPLPHTVYQAPRAVEAFQAMQQSAHVGKLVVSLEGAADIARERQSKLRRLQLSGDATYLITGGADGFGLATAQRLARRGAKHLLLVSRSGIKDERSRQAVDRLRAEGVVVSVAKADVTSAKET
;
A
#
# COMPACT_ATOMS: atom_id res chain seq x y z
N TYR A 1 13.21 5.50 -15.13
CA TYR A 1 12.29 5.77 -16.25
C TYR A 1 11.71 7.18 -16.18
N GLY A 2 11.08 7.57 -15.04
CA GLY A 2 10.43 8.88 -14.91
C GLY A 2 11.39 10.07 -15.08
N LEU A 3 12.47 10.10 -14.31
CA LEU A 3 13.36 11.27 -14.26
C LEU A 3 14.26 11.38 -15.48
N ASN A 4 14.86 10.25 -15.92
CA ASN A 4 15.83 10.22 -17.01
C ASN A 4 15.17 10.10 -18.39
N HIS A 5 14.25 9.15 -18.58
CA HIS A 5 13.70 8.83 -19.91
C HIS A 5 12.47 9.68 -20.27
N LEU A 6 11.54 9.90 -19.35
CA LEU A 6 10.34 10.71 -19.61
C LEU A 6 10.62 12.20 -19.43
N ALA A 7 11.04 12.60 -18.24
CA ALA A 7 11.29 14.02 -17.96
C ALA A 7 12.57 14.54 -18.59
N ARG A 8 13.54 13.68 -18.91
CA ARG A 8 14.83 14.03 -19.52
C ARG A 8 15.54 15.17 -18.80
N LEU A 9 15.58 15.06 -17.48
CA LEU A 9 16.14 16.12 -16.64
C LEU A 9 17.61 16.33 -16.89
N GLN A 10 18.01 17.60 -16.89
CA GLN A 10 19.38 18.03 -17.14
C GLN A 10 20.06 18.47 -15.82
N PRO A 11 21.38 18.36 -15.71
CA PRO A 11 22.10 18.86 -14.53
C PRO A 11 21.75 20.31 -14.20
N GLY A 12 21.53 20.59 -12.92
CA GLY A 12 21.12 21.89 -12.39
C GLY A 12 19.59 22.14 -12.39
N GLU A 13 18.78 21.28 -13.02
CA GLU A 13 17.33 21.38 -12.91
C GLU A 13 16.85 20.99 -11.50
N ARG A 14 15.74 21.58 -11.08
CA ARG A 14 15.11 21.39 -9.76
C ARG A 14 14.04 20.31 -9.84
N VAL A 15 14.12 19.32 -8.94
CA VAL A 15 13.11 18.27 -8.83
C VAL A 15 12.49 18.22 -7.44
N LEU A 16 11.17 18.29 -7.35
CA LEU A 16 10.42 18.02 -6.12
C LEU A 16 10.07 16.53 -6.06
N ILE A 17 10.53 15.85 -5.00
CA ILE A 17 10.28 14.42 -4.77
C ILE A 17 9.36 14.26 -3.57
N HIS A 18 8.13 13.80 -3.78
CA HIS A 18 7.19 13.53 -2.72
C HIS A 18 7.48 12.17 -2.06
N GLY A 19 7.32 12.11 -0.72
CA GLY A 19 7.60 10.89 0.04
C GLY A 19 9.06 10.44 -0.05
N ALA A 20 10.01 11.38 -0.08
CA ALA A 20 11.40 11.17 -0.42
C ALA A 20 12.15 10.16 0.46
N ALA A 21 11.70 9.89 1.70
CA ALA A 21 12.30 8.89 2.59
C ALA A 21 11.73 7.46 2.40
N GLY A 22 10.74 7.28 1.54
CA GLY A 22 10.23 5.96 1.15
C GLY A 22 11.13 5.27 0.13
N GLY A 23 10.82 4.02 -0.22
CA GLY A 23 11.65 3.25 -1.15
C GLY A 23 11.82 3.90 -2.51
N VAL A 24 10.72 4.35 -3.14
CA VAL A 24 10.79 5.04 -4.44
C VAL A 24 11.47 6.41 -4.30
N GLY A 25 11.13 7.16 -3.24
CA GLY A 25 11.71 8.47 -3.00
C GLY A 25 13.23 8.43 -2.81
N LEU A 26 13.76 7.48 -2.03
CA LEU A 26 15.21 7.32 -1.85
C LEU A 26 15.91 6.89 -3.15
N ALA A 27 15.30 6.04 -3.96
CA ALA A 27 15.81 5.71 -5.29
C ALA A 27 15.87 6.97 -6.17
N ALA A 28 14.80 7.79 -6.15
CA ALA A 28 14.76 9.03 -6.89
C ALA A 28 15.83 10.05 -6.41
N VAL A 29 16.07 10.15 -5.09
CA VAL A 29 17.13 11.00 -4.52
C VAL A 29 18.49 10.57 -5.04
N GLN A 30 18.81 9.27 -5.06
CA GLN A 30 20.09 8.79 -5.59
C GLN A 30 20.22 9.07 -7.10
N ILE A 31 19.17 8.83 -7.88
CA ILE A 31 19.16 9.10 -9.32
C ILE A 31 19.29 10.59 -9.57
N ALA A 32 18.57 11.43 -8.83
CA ALA A 32 18.68 12.88 -8.94
C ALA A 32 20.11 13.38 -8.64
N ALA A 33 20.76 12.83 -7.60
CA ALA A 33 22.14 13.14 -7.29
C ALA A 33 23.09 12.70 -8.42
N HIS A 34 22.88 11.52 -9.01
CA HIS A 34 23.65 11.04 -10.16
C HIS A 34 23.49 11.94 -11.40
N LEU A 35 22.28 12.45 -11.63
CA LEU A 35 21.98 13.36 -12.75
C LEU A 35 22.39 14.82 -12.45
N GLY A 36 22.90 15.13 -11.26
CA GLY A 36 23.30 16.49 -10.90
C GLY A 36 22.13 17.45 -10.70
N LEU A 37 20.97 16.94 -10.24
CA LEU A 37 19.76 17.74 -10.02
C LEU A 37 19.76 18.40 -8.65
N GLU A 38 19.08 19.54 -8.52
CA GLU A 38 18.78 20.16 -7.24
C GLU A 38 17.49 19.54 -6.65
N VAL A 39 17.63 18.87 -5.49
CA VAL A 39 16.52 18.10 -4.89
C VAL A 39 15.75 18.91 -3.86
N TYR A 40 14.47 19.03 -4.07
CA TYR A 40 13.45 19.46 -3.12
C TYR A 40 12.65 18.24 -2.69
N ALA A 41 12.48 18.01 -1.38
CA ALA A 41 11.92 16.76 -0.88
C ALA A 41 10.77 17.01 0.09
N THR A 42 9.75 16.14 0.09
CA THR A 42 8.78 16.11 1.17
C THR A 42 8.86 14.81 1.97
N ALA A 43 8.71 14.91 3.30
CA ALA A 43 8.64 13.77 4.20
C ALA A 43 7.76 14.08 5.43
N GLY A 44 7.16 13.05 6.03
CA GLY A 44 6.11 13.23 7.03
C GLY A 44 6.57 13.25 8.49
N ALA A 45 7.85 13.00 8.80
CA ALA A 45 8.34 12.86 10.17
C ALA A 45 9.75 13.46 10.35
N PRO A 46 10.06 14.02 11.53
CA PRO A 46 11.37 14.63 11.81
C PRO A 46 12.56 13.70 11.60
N GLU A 47 12.40 12.41 11.91
CA GLU A 47 13.44 11.37 11.71
C GLU A 47 13.76 11.22 10.22
N LYS A 48 12.74 11.25 9.37
CA LYS A 48 12.89 11.20 7.91
C LYS A 48 13.60 12.43 7.37
N HIS A 49 13.29 13.61 7.92
CA HIS A 49 14.00 14.85 7.57
C HIS A 49 15.48 14.76 7.95
N ARG A 50 15.82 14.25 9.16
CA ARG A 50 17.22 14.04 9.57
C ARG A 50 17.94 13.10 8.63
N PHE A 51 17.29 11.99 8.28
CA PHE A 51 17.87 11.00 7.37
C PHE A 51 18.16 11.59 5.98
N LEU A 52 17.19 12.32 5.39
CA LEU A 52 17.38 12.98 4.09
C LEU A 52 18.50 14.03 4.12
N ARG A 53 18.66 14.78 5.23
CA ARG A 53 19.80 15.71 5.40
C ARG A 53 21.14 14.99 5.40
N GLN A 54 21.23 13.81 6.01
CA GLN A 54 22.46 12.99 5.99
C GLN A 54 22.82 12.52 4.56
N LEU A 55 21.80 12.38 3.69
CA LEU A 55 22.01 12.08 2.26
C LEU A 55 22.33 13.32 1.41
N GLY A 56 22.45 14.50 2.02
CA GLY A 56 22.80 15.75 1.34
C GLY A 56 21.61 16.54 0.80
N VAL A 57 20.36 16.11 1.05
CA VAL A 57 19.17 16.88 0.64
C VAL A 57 19.04 18.12 1.50
N ARG A 58 19.08 19.31 0.86
CA ARG A 58 19.05 20.61 1.55
C ARG A 58 17.64 21.11 1.82
N HIS A 59 16.73 20.96 0.86
CA HIS A 59 15.38 21.49 0.89
C HIS A 59 14.40 20.38 1.24
N ILE A 60 13.87 20.36 2.48
CA ILE A 60 13.00 19.29 2.98
C ILE A 60 11.81 19.92 3.70
N PHE A 61 10.61 19.56 3.25
CA PHE A 61 9.32 20.09 3.69
C PHE A 61 8.41 18.99 4.25
N SER A 62 7.35 19.39 4.95
CA SER A 62 6.34 18.45 5.43
C SER A 62 5.49 17.91 4.26
N SER A 63 5.25 16.59 4.23
CA SER A 63 4.30 15.97 3.29
C SER A 63 2.88 15.86 3.85
N ARG A 64 2.63 16.33 5.08
CA ARG A 64 1.33 16.17 5.78
C ARG A 64 0.36 17.33 5.55
N ALA A 65 0.82 18.41 4.95
CA ALA A 65 0.03 19.58 4.66
C ALA A 65 0.45 20.16 3.31
N LEU A 66 -0.41 20.97 2.69
CA LEU A 66 -0.10 21.64 1.44
C LEU A 66 0.81 22.87 1.62
N SER A 67 1.26 23.17 2.85
CA SER A 67 2.22 24.25 3.14
C SER A 67 3.53 24.11 2.37
N PHE A 68 3.87 22.91 1.88
CA PHE A 68 5.05 22.71 1.04
C PHE A 68 5.03 23.61 -0.22
N VAL A 69 3.85 24.01 -0.70
CA VAL A 69 3.73 24.90 -1.87
C VAL A 69 4.41 26.25 -1.61
N ASP A 70 4.00 26.92 -0.54
CA ASP A 70 4.57 28.21 -0.17
C ASP A 70 6.06 28.09 0.22
N GLU A 71 6.40 27.00 0.91
CA GLU A 71 7.78 26.73 1.33
C GLU A 71 8.72 26.48 0.12
N VAL A 72 8.28 25.70 -0.88
CA VAL A 72 9.03 25.49 -2.13
C VAL A 72 9.13 26.79 -2.92
N MET A 73 8.04 27.53 -3.09
CA MET A 73 8.06 28.82 -3.79
C MET A 73 9.04 29.79 -3.13
N LYS A 74 9.03 29.88 -1.80
CA LYS A 74 9.99 30.70 -1.06
C LYS A 74 11.43 30.23 -1.25
N ALA A 75 11.67 28.91 -1.20
CA ALA A 75 13.02 28.34 -1.35
C ALA A 75 13.57 28.42 -2.79
N THR A 76 12.69 28.71 -3.77
CA THR A 76 13.03 28.89 -5.19
C THR A 76 12.92 30.34 -5.65
N ASP A 77 12.81 31.31 -4.74
CA ASP A 77 12.60 32.72 -5.05
C ASP A 77 11.42 32.97 -6.01
N GLY A 78 10.34 32.23 -5.82
CA GLY A 78 9.12 32.30 -6.64
C GLY A 78 9.21 31.64 -8.01
N GLN A 79 10.33 30.99 -8.35
CA GLN A 79 10.50 30.37 -9.67
C GLN A 79 9.86 28.99 -9.80
N GLY A 80 9.70 28.25 -8.70
CA GLY A 80 9.24 26.88 -8.71
C GLY A 80 10.29 25.84 -9.15
N VAL A 81 9.82 24.66 -9.57
CA VAL A 81 10.66 23.53 -9.94
C VAL A 81 10.46 23.09 -11.39
N ASP A 82 11.45 22.41 -11.96
CA ASP A 82 11.40 21.92 -13.33
C ASP A 82 10.65 20.60 -13.45
N CYS A 83 10.65 19.80 -12.36
CA CYS A 83 9.95 18.52 -12.33
C CYS A 83 9.33 18.26 -10.95
N VAL A 84 8.18 17.60 -10.94
CA VAL A 84 7.58 17.01 -9.74
C VAL A 84 7.49 15.51 -9.94
N LEU A 85 8.08 14.74 -9.03
CA LEU A 85 7.87 13.30 -8.92
C LEU A 85 6.83 13.05 -7.81
N ASN A 86 5.60 12.79 -8.22
CA ASN A 86 4.46 12.67 -7.33
C ASN A 86 4.15 11.22 -6.95
N SER A 87 3.76 11.03 -5.71
CA SER A 87 3.18 9.80 -5.15
C SER A 87 2.06 10.09 -4.14
N LEU A 88 1.64 11.37 -4.06
CA LEU A 88 0.53 11.81 -3.22
C LEU A 88 -0.75 11.85 -4.06
N ALA A 89 -1.90 11.80 -3.40
CA ALA A 89 -3.20 11.78 -4.06
C ALA A 89 -4.01 13.06 -3.79
N GLY A 90 -5.05 13.28 -4.59
CA GLY A 90 -6.03 14.33 -4.40
C GLY A 90 -5.46 15.73 -4.62
N GLU A 91 -5.70 16.66 -3.69
CA GLU A 91 -5.30 18.08 -3.81
C GLU A 91 -3.79 18.29 -4.00
N ALA A 92 -2.96 17.35 -3.55
CA ALA A 92 -1.52 17.41 -3.72
C ALA A 92 -1.08 17.38 -5.19
N ILE A 93 -1.87 16.79 -6.09
CA ILE A 93 -1.61 16.79 -7.54
C ILE A 93 -1.72 18.21 -8.09
N SER A 94 -2.84 18.88 -7.80
CA SER A 94 -3.06 20.28 -8.22
C SER A 94 -2.04 21.24 -7.59
N ALA A 95 -1.70 21.02 -6.34
CA ALA A 95 -0.66 21.76 -5.63
C ALA A 95 0.72 21.57 -6.27
N GLY A 96 1.09 20.35 -6.62
CA GLY A 96 2.34 20.05 -7.31
C GLY A 96 2.41 20.64 -8.72
N LEU A 97 1.31 20.60 -9.47
CA LEU A 97 1.23 21.23 -10.79
C LEU A 97 1.45 22.75 -10.73
N SER A 98 0.98 23.42 -9.66
CA SER A 98 1.15 24.88 -9.49
C SER A 98 2.61 25.29 -9.21
N LEU A 99 3.46 24.36 -8.81
CA LEU A 99 4.88 24.60 -8.54
C LEU A 99 5.78 24.49 -9.79
N LEU A 100 5.22 23.99 -10.89
CA LEU A 100 6.00 23.80 -12.09
C LEU A 100 6.27 25.12 -12.84
N LYS A 101 7.52 25.31 -13.24
CA LYS A 101 7.91 26.32 -14.21
C LYS A 101 7.22 26.05 -15.56
N PRO A 102 7.13 27.05 -16.45
CA PRO A 102 6.79 26.79 -17.86
C PRO A 102 7.66 25.66 -18.44
N PHE A 103 7.05 24.78 -19.24
CA PHE A 103 7.67 23.55 -19.78
C PHE A 103 8.05 22.52 -18.70
N GLY A 104 7.53 22.64 -17.47
CA GLY A 104 7.75 21.70 -16.39
C GLY A 104 7.12 20.33 -16.64
N ARG A 105 7.62 19.33 -15.93
CA ARG A 105 7.22 17.92 -16.10
C ARG A 105 6.67 17.38 -14.79
N PHE A 106 5.48 16.81 -14.85
CA PHE A 106 4.83 16.13 -13.71
C PHE A 106 4.86 14.63 -13.95
N ILE A 107 5.53 13.90 -13.08
CA ILE A 107 5.62 12.43 -13.12
C ILE A 107 4.73 11.88 -12.03
N GLU A 108 3.62 11.25 -12.40
CA GLU A 108 2.68 10.64 -11.47
C GLU A 108 2.95 9.15 -11.31
N LEU A 109 3.27 8.75 -10.08
CA LEU A 109 3.47 7.35 -9.68
C LEU A 109 2.30 6.81 -8.86
N GLY A 110 1.45 7.70 -8.33
CA GLY A 110 0.26 7.35 -7.58
C GLY A 110 -0.80 6.73 -8.51
N LYS A 111 -1.40 5.62 -8.08
CA LYS A 111 -2.44 4.94 -8.87
C LYS A 111 -3.85 5.30 -8.41
N ARG A 112 -4.01 5.87 -7.23
CA ARG A 112 -5.32 6.11 -6.61
C ARG A 112 -6.22 6.97 -7.48
N ASP A 113 -5.73 8.15 -7.90
CA ASP A 113 -6.52 9.08 -8.69
C ASP A 113 -6.82 8.55 -10.10
N PHE A 114 -5.97 7.65 -10.65
CA PHE A 114 -6.27 6.95 -11.89
C PHE A 114 -7.43 5.95 -11.75
N TYR A 115 -7.50 5.21 -10.65
CA TYR A 115 -8.59 4.27 -10.40
C TYR A 115 -9.88 4.96 -9.99
N ASP A 116 -9.78 6.11 -9.31
CA ASP A 116 -10.92 6.92 -8.88
C ASP A 116 -11.45 7.81 -10.03
N ASP A 117 -10.78 7.82 -11.21
CA ASP A 117 -11.10 8.67 -12.37
C ASP A 117 -11.23 10.15 -11.99
N THR A 118 -10.28 10.64 -11.17
CA THR A 118 -10.32 11.98 -10.59
C THR A 118 -10.16 13.04 -11.68
N PRO A 119 -11.10 14.00 -11.82
CA PRO A 119 -11.01 15.04 -12.84
C PRO A 119 -9.86 16.01 -12.58
N MET A 120 -9.15 16.39 -13.64
CA MET A 120 -8.02 17.33 -13.59
C MET A 120 -8.37 18.65 -14.28
N ARG A 121 -7.95 19.77 -13.66
CA ARG A 121 -8.08 21.09 -14.26
C ARG A 121 -7.00 21.33 -15.32
N LEU A 122 -7.39 21.76 -16.51
CA LEU A 122 -6.47 21.93 -17.65
C LEU A 122 -5.71 23.27 -17.63
N ARG A 123 -6.13 24.27 -16.85
CA ARG A 123 -5.49 25.60 -16.84
C ARG A 123 -3.96 25.59 -16.64
N PRO A 124 -3.38 24.76 -15.76
CA PRO A 124 -1.91 24.71 -15.61
C PRO A 124 -1.17 24.38 -16.91
N PHE A 125 -1.79 23.59 -17.78
CA PHE A 125 -1.17 23.17 -19.05
C PHE A 125 -1.03 24.29 -20.08
N SER A 126 -1.63 25.46 -19.87
CA SER A 126 -1.36 26.66 -20.68
C SER A 126 0.12 27.11 -20.61
N ASN A 127 0.87 26.63 -19.60
CA ASN A 127 2.32 26.86 -19.44
C ASN A 127 3.17 25.79 -20.13
N ASN A 128 2.64 25.04 -21.10
CA ASN A 128 3.31 23.95 -21.82
C ASN A 128 3.82 22.84 -20.87
N LEU A 129 3.07 22.51 -19.81
CA LEU A 129 3.42 21.43 -18.89
C LEU A 129 3.21 20.07 -19.55
N SER A 130 4.07 19.11 -19.20
CA SER A 130 3.90 17.69 -19.53
C SER A 130 3.48 16.90 -18.30
N TYR A 131 2.49 16.03 -18.45
CA TYR A 131 2.05 15.11 -17.39
C TYR A 131 2.25 13.67 -17.87
N PHE A 132 2.95 12.88 -17.07
CA PHE A 132 3.27 11.50 -17.37
C PHE A 132 2.72 10.58 -16.26
N GLY A 133 1.71 9.78 -16.60
CA GLY A 133 1.28 8.67 -15.76
C GLY A 133 2.24 7.49 -15.91
N VAL A 134 2.78 6.99 -14.81
CA VAL A 134 3.74 5.88 -14.84
C VAL A 134 3.18 4.67 -14.11
N ASP A 135 2.85 3.64 -14.87
CA ASP A 135 2.52 2.31 -14.38
C ASP A 135 3.57 1.29 -14.85
N VAL A 136 4.49 0.94 -13.94
CA VAL A 136 5.60 0.02 -14.24
C VAL A 136 5.09 -1.39 -14.57
N ASP A 137 3.95 -1.81 -14.02
CA ASP A 137 3.36 -3.13 -14.30
C ASP A 137 2.99 -3.23 -15.77
N GLN A 138 2.39 -2.16 -16.34
CA GLN A 138 2.05 -2.10 -17.76
C GLN A 138 3.30 -2.11 -18.65
N MET A 139 4.37 -1.48 -18.20
CA MET A 139 5.63 -1.45 -18.92
C MET A 139 6.26 -2.86 -19.03
N LEU A 140 6.19 -3.67 -17.99
CA LEU A 140 6.69 -5.05 -18.00
C LEU A 140 5.92 -5.92 -19.00
N ILE A 141 4.62 -5.70 -19.15
CA ILE A 141 3.73 -6.46 -20.02
C ILE A 141 3.86 -5.99 -21.49
N HIS A 142 3.75 -4.68 -21.71
CA HIS A 142 3.59 -4.12 -23.06
C HIS A 142 4.90 -3.62 -23.68
N GLN A 143 5.95 -3.38 -22.89
CA GLN A 143 7.25 -2.88 -23.32
C GLN A 143 8.42 -3.69 -22.73
N PRO A 144 8.46 -5.01 -22.93
CA PRO A 144 9.47 -5.87 -22.27
C PRO A 144 10.90 -5.56 -22.73
N ALA A 145 11.09 -5.05 -23.94
CA ALA A 145 12.41 -4.63 -24.43
C ALA A 145 12.91 -3.40 -23.67
N LEU A 146 12.05 -2.38 -23.51
CA LEU A 146 12.35 -1.19 -22.71
C LEU A 146 12.64 -1.56 -21.26
N SER A 147 11.83 -2.44 -20.69
CA SER A 147 12.02 -2.91 -19.29
C SER A 147 13.40 -3.56 -19.09
N ARG A 148 13.83 -4.41 -20.04
CA ARG A 148 15.17 -5.03 -20.00
C ARG A 148 16.28 -4.00 -20.13
N ALA A 149 16.13 -3.03 -21.04
CA ALA A 149 17.12 -1.97 -21.24
C ALA A 149 17.28 -1.11 -19.98
N LEU A 150 16.17 -0.69 -19.35
CA LEU A 150 16.19 0.06 -18.09
C LEU A 150 16.80 -0.74 -16.94
N PHE A 151 16.51 -2.04 -16.87
CA PHE A 151 17.11 -2.90 -15.86
C PHE A 151 18.63 -3.04 -16.06
N ALA A 152 19.09 -3.21 -17.31
CA ALA A 152 20.52 -3.25 -17.63
C ALA A 152 21.22 -1.93 -17.25
N GLU A 153 20.63 -0.78 -17.60
CA GLU A 153 21.12 0.55 -17.21
C GLU A 153 21.26 0.67 -15.67
N LEU A 154 20.25 0.23 -14.91
CA LEU A 154 20.30 0.23 -13.45
C LEU A 154 21.43 -0.66 -12.91
N MET A 155 21.60 -1.87 -13.46
CA MET A 155 22.65 -2.79 -13.04
C MET A 155 24.04 -2.23 -13.32
N ASP A 156 24.23 -1.52 -14.43
CA ASP A 156 25.46 -0.83 -14.74
C ASP A 156 25.76 0.28 -13.72
N LEU A 157 24.76 1.07 -13.32
CA LEU A 157 24.92 2.10 -12.30
C LEU A 157 25.28 1.51 -10.92
N PHE A 158 24.71 0.35 -10.56
CA PHE A 158 25.12 -0.37 -9.34
C PHE A 158 26.55 -0.91 -9.44
N THR A 159 26.93 -1.47 -10.58
CA THR A 159 28.29 -1.97 -10.83
C THR A 159 29.31 -0.85 -10.73
N GLN A 160 28.99 0.34 -11.24
CA GLN A 160 29.80 1.54 -11.15
C GLN A 160 29.76 2.21 -9.77
N ARG A 161 29.02 1.67 -8.81
CA ARG A 161 28.78 2.25 -7.48
C ARG A 161 28.18 3.67 -7.49
N LYS A 162 27.50 4.05 -8.56
CA LYS A 162 26.74 5.31 -8.67
C LYS A 162 25.41 5.22 -7.95
N LEU A 163 24.86 4.02 -7.85
CA LEU A 163 23.71 3.69 -7.01
C LEU A 163 24.14 2.65 -5.96
N VAL A 164 23.52 2.72 -4.80
CA VAL A 164 23.70 1.73 -3.72
C VAL A 164 22.34 1.16 -3.30
N PRO A 165 22.31 -0.08 -2.75
CA PRO A 165 21.07 -0.66 -2.24
C PRO A 165 20.42 0.25 -1.21
N LEU A 166 19.08 0.33 -1.28
CA LEU A 166 18.31 1.16 -0.36
C LEU A 166 18.37 0.60 1.07
N PRO A 167 18.36 1.47 2.10
CA PRO A 167 18.17 1.01 3.47
C PRO A 167 16.88 0.22 3.59
N HIS A 168 16.92 -0.84 4.39
CA HIS A 168 15.76 -1.72 4.56
C HIS A 168 15.67 -2.27 5.98
N THR A 169 14.46 -2.62 6.39
CA THR A 169 14.18 -3.32 7.65
C THR A 169 13.67 -4.71 7.33
N VAL A 170 14.29 -5.75 7.91
CA VAL A 170 13.89 -7.14 7.69
C VAL A 170 12.95 -7.58 8.81
N TYR A 171 11.79 -8.08 8.44
CA TYR A 171 10.84 -8.77 9.32
C TYR A 171 10.86 -10.26 9.01
N GLN A 172 10.89 -11.09 10.03
CA GLN A 172 10.70 -12.54 9.84
C GLN A 172 9.23 -12.84 9.52
N ALA A 173 8.96 -13.90 8.77
CA ALA A 173 7.61 -14.27 8.33
C ALA A 173 6.52 -14.25 9.42
N PRO A 174 6.76 -14.67 10.69
CA PRO A 174 5.78 -14.54 11.78
C PRO A 174 5.37 -13.12 12.09
N ARG A 175 6.23 -12.14 11.82
CA ARG A 175 6.02 -10.71 12.06
C ARG A 175 5.56 -9.93 10.82
N ALA A 176 5.09 -10.62 9.78
CA ALA A 176 4.62 -9.98 8.53
C ALA A 176 3.51 -8.95 8.79
N VAL A 177 2.61 -9.21 9.75
CA VAL A 177 1.55 -8.27 10.14
C VAL A 177 2.14 -6.94 10.62
N GLU A 178 3.20 -6.99 11.44
CA GLU A 178 3.89 -5.78 11.92
C GLU A 178 4.54 -5.01 10.75
N ALA A 179 5.11 -5.73 9.76
CA ALA A 179 5.66 -5.09 8.55
C ALA A 179 4.57 -4.33 7.79
N PHE A 180 3.37 -4.92 7.60
CA PHE A 180 2.25 -4.25 6.95
C PHE A 180 1.71 -3.07 7.76
N GLN A 181 1.66 -3.18 9.10
CA GLN A 181 1.29 -2.06 9.97
C GLN A 181 2.29 -0.90 9.86
N ALA A 182 3.59 -1.20 9.87
CA ALA A 182 4.64 -0.19 9.69
C ALA A 182 4.55 0.49 8.31
N MET A 183 4.19 -0.26 7.26
CA MET A 183 3.92 0.27 5.92
C MET A 183 2.71 1.20 5.92
N GLN A 184 1.59 0.76 6.47
CA GLN A 184 0.34 1.53 6.54
C GLN A 184 0.52 2.86 7.29
N GLN A 185 1.28 2.84 8.38
CA GLN A 185 1.59 4.04 9.18
C GLN A 185 2.66 4.92 8.54
N SER A 186 3.25 4.48 7.41
CA SER A 186 4.40 5.15 6.80
C SER A 186 5.54 5.41 7.81
N ALA A 187 5.75 4.51 8.78
CA ALA A 187 6.72 4.69 9.87
C ALA A 187 8.16 4.35 9.46
N HIS A 188 8.35 3.65 8.33
CA HIS A 188 9.65 3.16 7.85
C HIS A 188 10.42 4.19 7.00
N VAL A 189 11.72 3.97 6.88
CA VAL A 189 12.61 4.59 5.91
C VAL A 189 13.08 3.50 4.94
N GLY A 190 13.07 3.80 3.63
CA GLY A 190 13.49 2.84 2.60
C GLY A 190 12.50 1.71 2.39
N LYS A 191 12.96 0.46 2.46
CA LYS A 191 12.19 -0.75 2.14
C LYS A 191 11.89 -1.58 3.38
N LEU A 192 10.73 -2.24 3.38
CA LEU A 192 10.41 -3.33 4.29
C LEU A 192 10.57 -4.66 3.55
N VAL A 193 11.28 -5.59 4.13
CA VAL A 193 11.53 -6.92 3.58
C VAL A 193 10.95 -7.95 4.54
N VAL A 194 10.14 -8.86 4.04
CA VAL A 194 9.70 -10.02 4.82
C VAL A 194 10.53 -11.23 4.40
N SER A 195 11.36 -11.73 5.33
CA SER A 195 12.11 -12.97 5.11
C SER A 195 11.19 -14.16 5.27
N LEU A 196 11.18 -15.03 4.28
CA LEU A 196 10.45 -16.30 4.31
C LEU A 196 11.31 -17.45 4.85
N GLU A 197 12.51 -17.18 5.33
CA GLU A 197 13.40 -18.15 5.96
C GLU A 197 12.69 -18.78 7.18
N GLY A 198 12.61 -20.10 7.25
CA GLY A 198 11.86 -20.81 8.29
C GLY A 198 10.32 -20.79 8.15
N ALA A 199 9.76 -20.13 7.14
CA ALA A 199 8.30 -20.03 6.97
C ALA A 199 7.60 -21.39 6.82
N ALA A 200 8.27 -22.37 6.24
CA ALA A 200 7.76 -23.74 6.11
C ALA A 200 7.51 -24.42 7.46
N ASP A 201 8.40 -24.19 8.43
CA ASP A 201 8.27 -24.76 9.78
C ASP A 201 7.12 -24.10 10.56
N ILE A 202 6.95 -22.79 10.39
CA ILE A 202 5.83 -22.04 10.96
C ILE A 202 4.50 -22.52 10.37
N ALA A 203 4.44 -22.75 9.07
CA ALA A 203 3.25 -23.28 8.41
C ALA A 203 2.89 -24.68 8.93
N ARG A 204 3.89 -25.54 9.11
CA ARG A 204 3.73 -26.88 9.72
C ARG A 204 3.23 -26.80 11.15
N GLU A 205 3.79 -25.92 11.97
CA GLU A 205 3.37 -25.71 13.35
C GLU A 205 1.92 -25.18 13.45
N ARG A 206 1.56 -24.19 12.62
CA ARG A 206 0.17 -23.70 12.53
C ARG A 206 -0.78 -24.80 12.05
N GLN A 207 -0.40 -25.60 11.07
CA GLN A 207 -1.21 -26.71 10.60
C GLN A 207 -1.40 -27.78 11.67
N SER A 208 -0.35 -28.06 12.48
CA SER A 208 -0.45 -28.97 13.62
C SER A 208 -1.36 -28.43 14.75
N LYS A 209 -1.29 -27.12 15.04
CA LYS A 209 -2.17 -26.44 16.00
C LYS A 209 -3.63 -26.42 15.52
N LEU A 210 -3.87 -26.15 14.24
CA LEU A 210 -5.22 -26.20 13.62
C LEU A 210 -5.80 -27.62 13.59
N ARG A 211 -4.96 -28.65 13.44
CA ARG A 211 -5.39 -30.05 13.55
C ARG A 211 -5.76 -30.44 14.98
N ARG A 212 -5.24 -29.73 15.99
CA ARG A 212 -5.49 -29.97 17.41
C ARG A 212 -6.73 -29.27 17.95
N LEU A 213 -7.48 -28.49 17.16
CA LEU A 213 -8.75 -27.94 17.59
C LEU A 213 -9.76 -29.09 17.79
N GLN A 214 -9.77 -29.67 18.98
CA GLN A 214 -10.78 -30.63 19.42
C GLN A 214 -11.94 -29.81 20.00
N LEU A 215 -13.10 -30.00 19.43
CA LEU A 215 -14.32 -29.41 19.94
C LEU A 215 -14.97 -30.36 20.93
N SER A 216 -15.48 -29.81 22.04
CA SER A 216 -16.26 -30.61 23.00
C SER A 216 -17.63 -30.95 22.40
N GLY A 217 -18.02 -32.21 22.44
CA GLY A 217 -19.35 -32.64 22.04
C GLY A 217 -20.47 -32.08 22.93
N ASP A 218 -20.14 -31.73 24.19
CA ASP A 218 -21.10 -31.24 25.17
C ASP A 218 -21.22 -29.71 25.22
N ALA A 219 -20.35 -29.00 24.47
CA ALA A 219 -20.37 -27.55 24.40
C ALA A 219 -21.29 -27.05 23.28
N THR A 220 -22.01 -25.95 23.55
CA THR A 220 -22.76 -25.23 22.52
C THR A 220 -21.89 -24.13 21.90
N TYR A 221 -21.78 -24.14 20.58
CA TYR A 221 -21.03 -23.15 19.81
C TYR A 221 -21.97 -22.12 19.21
N LEU A 222 -21.88 -20.89 19.71
CA LEU A 222 -22.65 -19.76 19.21
C LEU A 222 -21.93 -19.14 18.02
N ILE A 223 -22.68 -18.91 16.93
CA ILE A 223 -22.15 -18.33 15.69
C ILE A 223 -23.05 -17.14 15.29
N THR A 224 -22.51 -15.94 15.42
CA THR A 224 -23.18 -14.73 14.94
C THR A 224 -23.10 -14.66 13.42
N GLY A 225 -24.18 -14.21 12.77
CA GLY A 225 -24.30 -14.30 11.31
C GLY A 225 -24.37 -15.75 10.79
N GLY A 226 -24.73 -16.70 11.69
CA GLY A 226 -24.66 -18.14 11.41
C GLY A 226 -25.70 -18.68 10.44
N ALA A 227 -26.70 -17.89 10.05
CA ALA A 227 -27.82 -18.35 9.23
C ALA A 227 -27.54 -18.40 7.72
N ASP A 228 -26.44 -17.78 7.26
CA ASP A 228 -26.05 -17.77 5.85
C ASP A 228 -24.52 -17.57 5.66
N GLY A 229 -24.06 -17.54 4.40
CA GLY A 229 -22.72 -17.14 3.99
C GLY A 229 -21.59 -17.77 4.80
N PHE A 230 -20.68 -16.92 5.29
CA PHE A 230 -19.48 -17.36 6.03
C PHE A 230 -19.83 -17.99 7.37
N GLY A 231 -20.85 -17.48 8.09
CA GLY A 231 -21.27 -18.01 9.38
C GLY A 231 -21.81 -19.44 9.22
N LEU A 232 -22.61 -19.72 8.21
CA LEU A 232 -23.12 -21.07 7.93
C LEU A 232 -21.99 -22.04 7.50
N ALA A 233 -21.04 -21.58 6.70
CA ALA A 233 -19.85 -22.36 6.35
C ALA A 233 -19.00 -22.69 7.59
N THR A 234 -18.90 -21.76 8.55
CA THR A 234 -18.26 -21.97 9.85
C THR A 234 -19.00 -23.03 10.65
N ALA A 235 -20.34 -22.97 10.74
CA ALA A 235 -21.18 -23.98 11.39
C ALA A 235 -20.91 -25.39 10.86
N GLN A 236 -20.93 -25.56 9.53
CA GLN A 236 -20.60 -26.81 8.85
C GLN A 236 -19.18 -27.30 9.17
N ARG A 237 -18.20 -26.39 9.25
CA ARG A 237 -16.81 -26.70 9.59
C ARG A 237 -16.67 -27.18 11.03
N LEU A 238 -17.36 -26.53 11.97
CA LEU A 238 -17.36 -26.91 13.39
C LEU A 238 -18.02 -28.27 13.58
N ALA A 239 -19.16 -28.53 12.95
CA ALA A 239 -19.83 -29.84 12.96
C ALA A 239 -18.93 -30.97 12.49
N ARG A 240 -18.26 -30.80 11.34
CA ARG A 240 -17.26 -31.78 10.83
C ARG A 240 -16.07 -32.00 11.78
N ARG A 241 -15.83 -31.07 12.71
CA ARG A 241 -14.77 -31.17 13.73
C ARG A 241 -15.27 -31.65 15.10
N GLY A 242 -16.52 -32.10 15.18
CA GLY A 242 -17.06 -32.74 16.35
C GLY A 242 -18.00 -31.89 17.20
N ALA A 243 -18.31 -30.64 16.81
CA ALA A 243 -19.36 -29.89 17.50
C ALA A 243 -20.71 -30.60 17.33
N LYS A 244 -21.39 -30.84 18.46
CA LYS A 244 -22.70 -31.51 18.49
C LYS A 244 -23.84 -30.52 18.74
N HIS A 245 -23.56 -29.33 19.24
CA HIS A 245 -24.56 -28.31 19.56
C HIS A 245 -24.13 -26.98 18.95
N LEU A 246 -24.98 -26.43 18.06
CA LEU A 246 -24.74 -25.15 17.38
C LEU A 246 -25.90 -24.21 17.66
N LEU A 247 -25.60 -22.96 18.02
CA LEU A 247 -26.56 -21.85 18.08
C LEU A 247 -26.22 -20.82 17.02
N LEU A 248 -27.04 -20.77 15.98
CA LEU A 248 -26.86 -19.81 14.88
C LEU A 248 -27.70 -18.57 15.16
N VAL A 249 -27.07 -17.44 15.34
CA VAL A 249 -27.74 -16.16 15.63
C VAL A 249 -27.63 -15.25 14.42
N SER A 250 -28.77 -14.70 13.98
CA SER A 250 -28.79 -13.67 12.93
C SER A 250 -30.04 -12.79 13.05
N ARG A 251 -29.96 -11.55 12.59
CA ARG A 251 -31.07 -10.59 12.66
C ARG A 251 -32.35 -11.06 11.96
N SER A 252 -32.22 -11.84 10.92
CA SER A 252 -33.36 -12.25 10.06
C SER A 252 -33.64 -13.74 10.06
N GLY A 253 -32.85 -14.57 10.75
CA GLY A 253 -32.95 -16.02 10.67
C GLY A 253 -32.50 -16.55 9.30
N ILE A 254 -32.93 -17.78 8.97
CA ILE A 254 -32.67 -18.41 7.66
C ILE A 254 -33.60 -17.80 6.64
N LYS A 255 -33.06 -17.20 5.57
CA LYS A 255 -33.85 -16.51 4.55
C LYS A 255 -34.04 -17.32 3.27
N ASP A 256 -33.08 -18.09 2.88
CA ASP A 256 -33.04 -18.78 1.60
C ASP A 256 -33.09 -20.30 1.76
N GLU A 257 -33.53 -20.98 0.71
CA GLU A 257 -33.72 -22.43 0.68
C GLU A 257 -32.38 -23.18 0.78
N ARG A 258 -31.29 -22.62 0.22
CA ARG A 258 -29.95 -23.23 0.28
C ARG A 258 -29.43 -23.30 1.71
N SER A 259 -29.63 -22.22 2.46
CA SER A 259 -29.22 -22.14 3.88
C SER A 259 -30.10 -23.07 4.72
N ARG A 260 -31.38 -23.19 4.44
CA ARG A 260 -32.30 -24.13 5.11
C ARG A 260 -31.86 -25.57 4.90
N GLN A 261 -31.59 -25.97 3.66
CA GLN A 261 -31.15 -27.31 3.33
C GLN A 261 -29.76 -27.63 4.01
N ALA A 262 -28.89 -26.62 4.13
CA ALA A 262 -27.61 -26.84 4.80
C ALA A 262 -27.76 -27.09 6.31
N VAL A 263 -28.67 -26.37 6.98
CA VAL A 263 -29.04 -26.62 8.37
C VAL A 263 -29.68 -27.98 8.57
N ASP A 264 -30.62 -28.37 7.68
CA ASP A 264 -31.28 -29.67 7.76
C ASP A 264 -30.30 -30.84 7.55
N ARG A 265 -29.30 -30.67 6.69
CA ARG A 265 -28.22 -31.66 6.57
C ARG A 265 -27.42 -31.81 7.87
N LEU A 266 -27.09 -30.70 8.54
CA LEU A 266 -26.41 -30.76 9.83
C LEU A 266 -27.23 -31.51 10.89
N ARG A 267 -28.54 -31.27 10.92
CA ARG A 267 -29.47 -31.99 11.79
C ARG A 267 -29.55 -33.47 11.45
N ALA A 268 -29.61 -33.81 10.16
CA ALA A 268 -29.58 -35.21 9.70
C ALA A 268 -28.27 -35.93 10.05
N GLU A 269 -27.15 -35.21 10.13
CA GLU A 269 -25.85 -35.70 10.59
C GLU A 269 -25.74 -35.80 12.13
N GLY A 270 -26.85 -35.59 12.86
CA GLY A 270 -26.90 -35.72 14.32
C GLY A 270 -26.40 -34.48 15.10
N VAL A 271 -26.31 -33.33 14.46
CA VAL A 271 -25.97 -32.06 15.12
C VAL A 271 -27.23 -31.33 15.58
N VAL A 272 -27.32 -30.98 16.82
CA VAL A 272 -28.40 -30.13 17.37
C VAL A 272 -28.16 -28.70 16.91
N VAL A 273 -29.01 -28.19 16.02
CA VAL A 273 -28.90 -26.82 15.48
C VAL A 273 -30.11 -26.00 15.91
N SER A 274 -29.87 -25.00 16.76
CA SER A 274 -30.83 -23.96 17.12
C SER A 274 -30.57 -22.71 16.30
N VAL A 275 -31.65 -22.03 15.87
CA VAL A 275 -31.56 -20.78 15.12
C VAL A 275 -32.31 -19.70 15.88
N ALA A 276 -31.62 -18.65 16.28
CA ALA A 276 -32.21 -17.51 16.97
C ALA A 276 -32.17 -16.25 16.10
N LYS A 277 -33.24 -15.46 16.17
CA LYS A 277 -33.31 -14.13 15.58
C LYS A 277 -32.96 -13.12 16.67
N ALA A 278 -31.82 -12.47 16.57
CA ALA A 278 -31.42 -11.40 17.46
C ALA A 278 -30.39 -10.49 16.80
N ASP A 279 -30.45 -9.21 17.13
CA ASP A 279 -29.39 -8.27 16.84
C ASP A 279 -28.39 -8.27 18.02
N VAL A 280 -27.22 -8.86 17.79
CA VAL A 280 -26.18 -8.99 18.83
C VAL A 280 -25.56 -7.64 19.24
N THR A 281 -25.93 -6.55 18.58
CA THR A 281 -25.57 -5.19 19.00
C THR A 281 -26.58 -4.57 19.95
N SER A 282 -27.74 -5.20 20.13
CA SER A 282 -28.81 -4.77 21.02
C SER A 282 -28.78 -5.55 22.33
N ALA A 283 -28.42 -4.86 23.42
CA ALA A 283 -28.40 -5.45 24.77
C ALA A 283 -29.78 -5.96 25.26
N LYS A 284 -30.87 -5.63 24.56
CA LYS A 284 -32.23 -6.12 24.90
C LYS A 284 -32.55 -7.44 24.20
N GLU A 285 -31.83 -7.78 23.14
CA GLU A 285 -32.07 -8.98 22.34
C GLU A 285 -31.03 -10.09 22.59
N THR A 286 -29.95 -9.73 23.28
CA THR A 286 -28.86 -10.64 23.67
C THR A 286 -28.95 -11.05 25.10
#